data_ce8139e5f4f137b92fba90ebcf7ea258
#
_entry.id   ce8139e5f4f137b92fba90ebcf7ea258
#
_cell.length_a   1.000
_cell.length_b   1.000
_cell.length_c   1.000
_cell.angle_alpha   90.00
_cell.angle_beta   90.00
_cell.angle_gamma   90.00
#
_symmetry.space_group_name_H-M   'P 1'
#
loop_
_entity.id
_entity.type
_entity.pdbx_description
1 polymer ?
#
loop_
_entity_poly.entity_id
_entity_poly.type
_entity_poly.pdbx_seq_one_letter_code
_entity_poly.pdbx_strand_id
1 'polypeptide(L)'
;MNISGGLARSGMEVRGATIAVSGGSVGGDFVALFGSEVNITGGQIGPFANIIDSVVNLSGGRFGDASQTTGNSVINVSGGVLGDVFGLSLGSGGEANFSGGIIHDLSAGSGTSVTITGGEFLLDGQPVVGLNTPGDSAAVNFSVAEDLVGVLA
;
A
#
# COMPACT_ATOMS: atom_id res chain seq x y z
N MET A 1 -15.68 1.85 -11.15
CA MET A 1 -16.71 1.97 -10.09
C MET A 1 -16.27 3.04 -9.10
N ASN A 2 -17.21 3.83 -8.54
CA ASN A 2 -16.87 4.87 -7.57
C ASN A 2 -17.61 4.62 -6.25
N ILE A 3 -16.87 4.71 -5.15
CA ILE A 3 -17.39 4.64 -3.77
C ILE A 3 -17.05 5.97 -3.10
N SER A 4 -18.06 6.83 -2.94
CA SER A 4 -17.91 8.16 -2.32
C SER A 4 -18.56 8.27 -0.94
N GLY A 5 -19.21 7.19 -0.49
CA GLY A 5 -19.86 7.09 0.82
C GLY A 5 -20.57 5.75 0.98
N GLY A 6 -21.11 5.52 2.16
CA GLY A 6 -21.80 4.28 2.48
C GLY A 6 -20.84 3.12 2.79
N LEU A 7 -21.38 1.92 2.75
CA LEU A 7 -20.65 0.67 3.06
C LEU A 7 -20.82 -0.34 1.93
N ALA A 8 -19.71 -0.71 1.29
CA ALA A 8 -19.63 -1.93 0.50
C ALA A 8 -19.24 -3.10 1.42
N ARG A 9 -19.91 -4.24 1.25
CA ARG A 9 -19.70 -5.40 2.11
C ARG A 9 -18.34 -6.06 1.91
N SER A 10 -17.94 -6.90 2.86
CA SER A 10 -16.76 -7.76 2.75
C SER A 10 -16.84 -8.71 1.56
N GLY A 11 -15.67 -9.13 1.06
CA GLY A 11 -15.55 -10.05 -0.07
C GLY A 11 -15.82 -9.39 -1.43
N MET A 12 -15.64 -8.07 -1.53
CA MET A 12 -15.74 -7.38 -2.82
C MET A 12 -14.56 -7.75 -3.72
N GLU A 13 -14.85 -8.18 -4.94
CA GLU A 13 -13.85 -8.52 -5.95
C GLU A 13 -13.94 -7.59 -7.15
N VAL A 14 -12.77 -7.17 -7.67
CA VAL A 14 -12.61 -6.35 -8.87
C VAL A 14 -11.64 -7.05 -9.82
N ARG A 15 -12.04 -7.21 -11.09
CA ARG A 15 -11.23 -7.87 -12.12
C ARG A 15 -11.06 -6.96 -13.33
N GLY A 16 -9.83 -6.64 -13.70
CA GLY A 16 -9.51 -5.86 -14.90
C GLY A 16 -10.25 -4.52 -14.99
N ALA A 17 -10.52 -3.89 -13.85
CA ALA A 17 -11.34 -2.70 -13.78
C ALA A 17 -10.79 -1.66 -12.79
N THR A 18 -11.17 -0.42 -12.97
CA THR A 18 -10.81 0.67 -12.06
C THR A 18 -11.90 0.86 -11.01
N ILE A 19 -11.48 0.93 -9.74
CA ILE A 19 -12.30 1.37 -8.62
C ILE A 19 -11.69 2.64 -8.01
N ALA A 20 -12.53 3.60 -7.68
CA ALA A 20 -12.15 4.81 -6.95
C ALA A 20 -12.90 4.85 -5.61
N VAL A 21 -12.16 5.01 -4.52
CA VAL A 21 -12.68 5.15 -3.17
C VAL A 21 -12.31 6.54 -2.67
N SER A 22 -13.29 7.44 -2.59
CA SER A 22 -13.11 8.82 -2.11
C SER A 22 -13.80 9.08 -0.77
N GLY A 23 -14.56 8.10 -0.26
CA GLY A 23 -15.24 8.16 1.02
C GLY A 23 -15.99 6.86 1.28
N GLY A 24 -16.58 6.74 2.47
CA GLY A 24 -17.25 5.52 2.88
C GLY A 24 -16.29 4.39 3.25
N SER A 25 -16.77 3.17 3.21
CA SER A 25 -15.99 1.99 3.62
C SER A 25 -16.25 0.81 2.69
N VAL A 26 -15.19 0.13 2.29
CA VAL A 26 -15.21 -1.22 1.72
C VAL A 26 -14.88 -2.19 2.85
N GLY A 27 -15.66 -3.23 3.04
CA GLY A 27 -15.42 -4.25 4.05
C GLY A 27 -14.12 -5.01 3.81
N GLY A 28 -13.76 -5.89 4.74
CA GLY A 28 -12.56 -6.75 4.62
C GLY A 28 -12.64 -7.75 3.46
N ASP A 29 -11.56 -8.50 3.26
CA ASP A 29 -11.42 -9.50 2.20
C ASP A 29 -11.64 -8.91 0.79
N PHE A 30 -11.19 -7.67 0.58
CA PHE A 30 -11.21 -7.04 -0.75
C PHE A 30 -10.20 -7.70 -1.68
N VAL A 31 -10.58 -8.00 -2.90
CA VAL A 31 -9.69 -8.64 -3.88
C VAL A 31 -9.64 -7.83 -5.17
N ALA A 32 -8.44 -7.42 -5.59
CA ALA A 32 -8.18 -6.82 -6.89
C ALA A 32 -7.32 -7.77 -7.74
N LEU A 33 -7.79 -8.10 -8.94
CA LEU A 33 -7.23 -9.13 -9.80
C LEU A 33 -6.96 -8.62 -11.21
N PHE A 34 -5.87 -9.14 -11.82
CA PHE A 34 -5.62 -9.12 -13.26
C PHE A 34 -5.73 -7.75 -13.93
N GLY A 35 -4.84 -6.83 -13.57
CA GLY A 35 -4.78 -5.50 -14.16
C GLY A 35 -5.85 -4.56 -13.61
N SER A 36 -6.40 -4.83 -12.43
CA SER A 36 -7.27 -3.87 -11.75
C SER A 36 -6.48 -2.68 -11.23
N GLU A 37 -7.14 -1.53 -11.17
CA GLU A 37 -6.60 -0.31 -10.57
C GLU A 37 -7.50 0.16 -9.44
N VAL A 38 -6.91 0.36 -8.26
CA VAL A 38 -7.60 0.80 -7.05
C VAL A 38 -7.07 2.16 -6.63
N ASN A 39 -7.88 3.19 -6.77
CA ASN A 39 -7.52 4.58 -6.44
C ASN A 39 -8.23 4.99 -5.14
N ILE A 40 -7.46 5.27 -4.08
CA ILE A 40 -7.96 5.62 -2.75
C ILE A 40 -7.51 7.05 -2.44
N THR A 41 -8.46 7.97 -2.42
CA THR A 41 -8.24 9.37 -2.08
C THR A 41 -8.89 9.75 -0.75
N GLY A 42 -9.71 8.85 -0.17
CA GLY A 42 -10.41 9.01 1.10
C GLY A 42 -11.21 7.75 1.43
N GLY A 43 -11.87 7.73 2.57
CA GLY A 43 -12.57 6.54 3.04
C GLY A 43 -11.63 5.42 3.46
N GLN A 44 -12.10 4.17 3.42
CA GLN A 44 -11.26 3.04 3.80
C GLN A 44 -11.57 1.76 3.04
N ILE A 45 -10.55 0.94 2.84
CA ILE A 45 -10.65 -0.49 2.53
C ILE A 45 -10.30 -1.26 3.81
N GLY A 46 -11.13 -2.22 4.17
CA GLY A 46 -10.98 -3.03 5.37
C GLY A 46 -9.78 -4.00 5.30
N PRO A 47 -9.55 -4.78 6.37
CA PRO A 47 -8.40 -5.68 6.47
C PRO A 47 -8.48 -6.86 5.49
N PHE A 48 -7.34 -7.56 5.35
CA PHE A 48 -7.18 -8.77 4.54
C PHE A 48 -7.40 -8.54 3.03
N ALA A 49 -7.03 -7.35 2.54
CA ALA A 49 -7.07 -7.10 1.11
C ALA A 49 -6.00 -7.93 0.38
N ASN A 50 -6.37 -8.47 -0.77
CA ASN A 50 -5.48 -9.26 -1.62
C ASN A 50 -5.37 -8.61 -3.01
N ILE A 51 -4.18 -8.20 -3.39
CA ILE A 51 -3.89 -7.51 -4.64
C ILE A 51 -3.04 -8.44 -5.52
N ILE A 52 -3.57 -8.83 -6.66
CA ILE A 52 -2.94 -9.81 -7.56
C ILE A 52 -2.80 -9.21 -8.96
N ASP A 53 -1.56 -9.06 -9.43
CA ASP A 53 -1.24 -8.47 -10.75
C ASP A 53 -2.01 -7.16 -11.00
N SER A 54 -2.05 -6.29 -10.00
CA SER A 54 -2.91 -5.09 -9.98
C SER A 54 -2.21 -3.91 -9.32
N VAL A 55 -2.77 -2.72 -9.48
CA VAL A 55 -2.19 -1.47 -8.97
C VAL A 55 -3.09 -0.88 -7.89
N VAL A 56 -2.49 -0.44 -6.77
CA VAL A 56 -3.15 0.38 -5.75
C VAL A 56 -2.46 1.73 -5.66
N ASN A 57 -3.23 2.80 -5.74
CA ASN A 57 -2.80 4.17 -5.56
C ASN A 57 -3.48 4.75 -4.31
N LEU A 58 -2.73 4.96 -3.25
CA LEU A 58 -3.19 5.53 -1.98
C LEU A 58 -2.66 6.95 -1.84
N SER A 59 -3.53 7.93 -1.91
CA SER A 59 -3.19 9.36 -1.71
C SER A 59 -3.92 9.98 -0.51
N GLY A 60 -4.83 9.23 0.11
CA GLY A 60 -5.58 9.62 1.30
C GLY A 60 -6.48 8.50 1.78
N GLY A 61 -7.07 8.65 2.96
CA GLY A 61 -7.89 7.59 3.55
C GLY A 61 -7.06 6.45 4.13
N ARG A 62 -7.60 5.23 4.13
CA ARG A 62 -6.95 4.06 4.74
C ARG A 62 -7.07 2.83 3.85
N PHE A 63 -5.96 2.13 3.67
CA PHE A 63 -5.90 0.81 3.06
C PHE A 63 -5.61 -0.24 4.13
N GLY A 64 -6.37 -1.30 4.12
CA GLY A 64 -6.54 -2.29 5.16
C GLY A 64 -5.29 -2.91 5.76
N ASP A 65 -5.47 -3.38 6.97
CA ASP A 65 -4.49 -4.11 7.75
C ASP A 65 -4.35 -5.57 7.27
N ALA A 66 -3.22 -6.21 7.57
CA ALA A 66 -2.93 -7.60 7.17
C ALA A 66 -3.20 -7.87 5.67
N SER A 67 -2.92 -6.88 4.84
CA SER A 67 -3.11 -6.97 3.38
C SER A 67 -1.89 -7.58 2.72
N GLN A 68 -2.10 -8.19 1.55
CA GLN A 68 -1.00 -8.81 0.81
C GLN A 68 -1.07 -8.51 -0.69
N THR A 69 0.10 -8.53 -1.31
CA THR A 69 0.21 -8.49 -2.76
C THR A 69 0.84 -9.77 -3.30
N THR A 70 0.50 -10.14 -4.51
CA THR A 70 1.13 -11.25 -5.24
C THR A 70 1.29 -10.91 -6.72
N GLY A 71 2.21 -11.60 -7.39
CA GLY A 71 2.51 -11.33 -8.79
C GLY A 71 3.15 -9.95 -9.00
N ASN A 72 2.96 -9.36 -10.17
CA ASN A 72 3.51 -8.05 -10.53
C ASN A 72 2.61 -6.89 -10.02
N SER A 73 2.25 -6.93 -8.74
CA SER A 73 1.43 -5.89 -8.15
C SER A 73 2.25 -4.66 -7.79
N VAL A 74 1.66 -3.48 -7.92
CA VAL A 74 2.30 -2.19 -7.60
C VAL A 74 1.47 -1.47 -6.55
N ILE A 75 2.10 -1.01 -5.48
CA ILE A 75 1.49 -0.18 -4.44
C ILE A 75 2.17 1.19 -4.45
N ASN A 76 1.43 2.22 -4.78
CA ASN A 76 1.88 3.61 -4.75
C ASN A 76 1.22 4.33 -3.57
N VAL A 77 2.02 4.84 -2.64
CA VAL A 77 1.54 5.60 -1.49
C VAL A 77 2.13 7.00 -1.52
N SER A 78 1.28 7.98 -1.68
CA SER A 78 1.63 9.40 -1.62
C SER A 78 0.95 10.13 -0.45
N GLY A 79 0.11 9.43 0.31
CA GLY A 79 -0.59 9.95 1.48
C GLY A 79 -1.55 8.91 2.05
N GLY A 80 -2.20 9.22 3.16
CA GLY A 80 -3.11 8.29 3.83
C GLY A 80 -2.38 7.32 4.75
N VAL A 81 -3.05 6.23 5.11
CA VAL A 81 -2.55 5.22 6.05
C VAL A 81 -2.62 3.83 5.41
N LEU A 82 -1.51 3.13 5.39
CA LEU A 82 -1.39 1.76 4.94
C LEU A 82 -1.17 0.85 6.16
N GLY A 83 -2.09 -0.08 6.37
CA GLY A 83 -2.07 -1.00 7.52
C GLY A 83 -2.52 -0.38 8.84
N ASP A 84 -2.36 -1.11 9.92
CA ASP A 84 -2.61 -0.69 11.31
C ASP A 84 -1.69 -1.43 12.30
N VAL A 85 -1.79 -2.76 12.36
CA VAL A 85 -1.04 -3.62 13.30
C VAL A 85 -0.19 -4.64 12.56
N PHE A 86 -0.68 -5.20 11.47
CA PHE A 86 0.01 -6.24 10.67
C PHE A 86 0.45 -5.78 9.28
N GLY A 87 0.16 -4.53 8.94
CA GLY A 87 0.66 -3.86 7.75
C GLY A 87 0.39 -4.52 6.41
N LEU A 88 1.38 -4.41 5.52
CA LEU A 88 1.36 -4.93 4.16
C LEU A 88 2.44 -5.98 3.94
N SER A 89 2.08 -7.11 3.37
CA SER A 89 3.03 -8.11 2.87
C SER A 89 3.17 -8.00 1.35
N LEU A 90 4.35 -7.64 0.87
CA LEU A 90 4.69 -7.67 -0.55
C LEU A 90 5.16 -9.06 -0.94
N GLY A 91 4.39 -9.75 -1.75
CA GLY A 91 4.80 -11.03 -2.35
C GLY A 91 5.86 -10.87 -3.43
N SER A 92 6.47 -11.97 -3.83
CA SER A 92 7.55 -11.98 -4.82
C SER A 92 7.18 -11.25 -6.12
N GLY A 93 8.07 -10.38 -6.60
CA GLY A 93 7.87 -9.57 -7.80
C GLY A 93 7.05 -8.30 -7.58
N GLY A 94 6.55 -8.07 -6.37
CA GLY A 94 5.80 -6.87 -6.03
C GLY A 94 6.68 -5.62 -5.99
N GLU A 95 6.07 -4.47 -6.25
CA GLU A 95 6.70 -3.16 -6.19
C GLU A 95 5.92 -2.25 -5.25
N ALA A 96 6.64 -1.47 -4.43
CA ALA A 96 6.05 -0.43 -3.59
C ALA A 96 6.81 0.88 -3.74
N ASN A 97 6.07 1.95 -4.00
CA ASN A 97 6.60 3.30 -4.17
C ASN A 97 5.99 4.22 -3.12
N PHE A 98 6.82 4.73 -2.21
CA PHE A 98 6.41 5.58 -1.11
C PHE A 98 6.92 7.00 -1.32
N SER A 99 6.01 7.96 -1.40
CA SER A 99 6.34 9.39 -1.49
C SER A 99 5.65 10.22 -0.41
N GLY A 100 4.96 9.57 0.52
CA GLY A 100 4.29 10.19 1.67
C GLY A 100 3.34 9.20 2.35
N GLY A 101 2.63 9.66 3.37
CA GLY A 101 1.68 8.83 4.12
C GLY A 101 2.31 8.13 5.33
N ILE A 102 1.53 7.30 5.98
CA ILE A 102 1.92 6.48 7.13
C ILE A 102 1.83 5.02 6.72
N ILE A 103 2.89 4.27 6.94
CA ILE A 103 2.95 2.86 6.63
C ILE A 103 3.30 2.12 7.93
N HIS A 104 2.39 1.25 8.35
CA HIS A 104 2.61 0.36 9.48
C HIS A 104 3.03 -1.00 8.95
N ASP A 105 4.06 -1.57 9.51
CA ASP A 105 4.58 -2.90 9.21
C ASP A 105 4.60 -3.27 7.72
N LEU A 106 5.78 -3.25 7.14
CA LEU A 106 6.01 -3.69 5.78
C LEU A 106 6.87 -4.94 5.78
N SER A 107 6.36 -6.04 5.29
CA SER A 107 7.18 -7.20 4.98
C SER A 107 7.32 -7.36 3.47
N ALA A 108 8.50 -7.73 3.01
CA ALA A 108 8.80 -7.81 1.59
C ALA A 108 9.44 -9.15 1.25
N GLY A 109 8.84 -9.86 0.32
CA GLY A 109 9.31 -11.13 -0.19
C GLY A 109 10.50 -11.01 -1.13
N SER A 110 11.06 -12.12 -1.52
CA SER A 110 12.20 -12.19 -2.45
C SER A 110 11.86 -11.56 -3.80
N GLY A 111 12.78 -10.72 -4.31
CA GLY A 111 12.63 -10.07 -5.61
C GLY A 111 11.62 -8.91 -5.63
N THR A 112 11.20 -8.41 -4.46
CA THR A 112 10.40 -7.19 -4.37
C THR A 112 11.30 -5.96 -4.51
N SER A 113 10.69 -4.85 -4.92
CA SER A 113 11.35 -3.53 -4.98
C SER A 113 10.56 -2.55 -4.13
N VAL A 114 11.24 -1.88 -3.22
CA VAL A 114 10.66 -0.78 -2.43
C VAL A 114 11.44 0.48 -2.71
N THR A 115 10.77 1.50 -3.22
CA THR A 115 11.34 2.81 -3.50
C THR A 115 10.71 3.84 -2.56
N ILE A 116 11.56 4.60 -1.87
CA ILE A 116 11.14 5.70 -1.02
C ILE A 116 11.65 7.00 -1.63
N THR A 117 10.77 7.96 -1.87
CA THR A 117 11.10 9.25 -2.48
C THR A 117 10.57 10.37 -1.61
N GLY A 118 11.44 11.26 -1.14
CA GLY A 118 11.03 12.41 -0.31
C GLY A 118 12.13 12.89 0.61
N GLY A 119 11.85 13.92 1.39
CA GLY A 119 12.85 14.60 2.21
C GLY A 119 12.81 14.31 3.70
N GLU A 120 11.79 13.67 4.22
CA GLU A 120 11.65 13.38 5.66
C GLU A 120 10.89 12.09 5.88
N PHE A 121 11.58 10.96 5.74
CA PHE A 121 11.04 9.66 6.15
C PHE A 121 11.70 9.20 7.45
N LEU A 122 10.87 8.75 8.37
CA LEU A 122 11.31 8.12 9.61
C LEU A 122 10.93 6.64 9.57
N LEU A 123 11.87 5.79 9.92
CA LEU A 123 11.65 4.38 10.19
C LEU A 123 11.91 4.16 11.68
N ASP A 124 10.91 3.72 12.43
CA ASP A 124 10.96 3.61 13.90
C ASP A 124 11.44 4.91 14.59
N GLY A 125 10.99 6.06 14.07
CA GLY A 125 11.39 7.37 14.58
C GLY A 125 12.83 7.79 14.25
N GLN A 126 13.55 7.02 13.42
CA GLN A 126 14.90 7.37 12.95
C GLN A 126 14.86 7.81 11.48
N PRO A 127 15.59 8.89 11.10
CA PRO A 127 15.66 9.29 9.71
C PRO A 127 16.21 8.18 8.80
N VAL A 128 15.56 7.95 7.68
CA VAL A 128 16.07 7.02 6.65
C VAL A 128 17.28 7.64 5.97
N VAL A 129 18.39 6.92 5.99
CA VAL A 129 19.66 7.40 5.41
C VAL A 129 19.52 7.58 3.89
N GLY A 130 19.96 8.74 3.40
CA GLY A 130 19.91 9.07 1.97
C GLY A 130 18.63 9.84 1.56
N LEU A 131 17.72 10.08 2.49
CA LEU A 131 16.52 10.89 2.28
C LEU A 131 16.59 12.13 3.20
N ASN A 132 17.38 13.12 2.81
CA ASN A 132 17.67 14.29 3.65
C ASN A 132 17.05 15.58 3.12
N THR A 133 16.65 15.59 1.85
CA THR A 133 16.07 16.77 1.19
C THR A 133 14.89 16.37 0.30
N PRO A 134 13.92 17.27 0.08
CA PRO A 134 12.83 17.03 -0.86
C PRO A 134 13.36 16.64 -2.24
N GLY A 135 12.88 15.53 -2.77
CA GLY A 135 13.30 15.01 -4.07
C GLY A 135 14.38 13.91 -4.00
N ASP A 136 14.98 13.68 -2.86
CA ASP A 136 15.83 12.51 -2.67
C ASP A 136 15.02 11.21 -2.87
N SER A 137 15.68 10.15 -3.32
CA SER A 137 15.07 8.83 -3.45
C SER A 137 16.00 7.73 -2.95
N ALA A 138 15.45 6.75 -2.28
CA ALA A 138 16.15 5.53 -1.89
C ALA A 138 15.39 4.31 -2.41
N ALA A 139 16.12 3.37 -2.98
CA ALA A 139 15.60 2.07 -3.36
C ALA A 139 16.13 1.01 -2.40
N VAL A 140 15.23 0.22 -1.85
CA VAL A 140 15.57 -0.88 -0.95
C VAL A 140 15.18 -2.18 -1.64
N ASN A 141 16.14 -3.07 -1.83
CA ASN A 141 15.92 -4.39 -2.39
C ASN A 141 15.97 -5.43 -1.28
N PHE A 142 14.91 -6.20 -1.15
CA PHE A 142 14.80 -7.29 -0.20
C PHE A 142 15.10 -8.61 -0.90
N SER A 143 16.10 -9.35 -0.42
CA SER A 143 16.48 -10.66 -0.93
C SER A 143 15.88 -11.83 -0.14
N VAL A 144 15.35 -11.55 1.03
CA VAL A 144 14.69 -12.50 1.94
C VAL A 144 13.51 -11.77 2.55
N ALA A 145 12.53 -12.49 3.09
CA ALA A 145 11.46 -11.85 3.86
C ALA A 145 12.07 -11.15 5.08
N GLU A 146 12.09 -9.84 5.06
CA GLU A 146 12.53 -8.99 6.16
C GLU A 146 11.35 -8.10 6.58
N ASP A 147 11.15 -7.99 7.88
CA ASP A 147 10.13 -7.11 8.44
C ASP A 147 10.70 -5.70 8.54
N LEU A 148 10.16 -4.78 7.75
CA LEU A 148 10.30 -3.36 7.99
C LEU A 148 9.22 -2.95 8.98
N VAL A 149 9.59 -2.92 10.25
CA VAL A 149 8.70 -2.49 11.33
C VAL A 149 8.90 -1.00 11.56
N GLY A 150 7.87 -0.20 11.32
CA GLY A 150 7.95 1.23 11.60
C GLY A 150 6.85 2.06 10.97
N VAL A 151 6.87 3.33 11.29
CA VAL A 151 6.01 4.36 10.68
C VAL A 151 6.86 5.15 9.73
N LEU A 152 6.58 5.06 8.43
CA LEU A 152 7.14 5.99 7.46
C LEU A 152 6.23 7.22 7.42
N ALA A 153 6.73 8.37 7.85
CA ALA A 153 5.98 9.62 7.89
C ALA A 153 6.66 10.70 7.07
#